data_831545eef7e21ea1ff1f7b9f965b2f04
#
_entry.id   831545eef7e21ea1ff1f7b9f965b2f04
#
_cell.length_a   1.000
_cell.length_b   1.000
_cell.length_c   1.000
_cell.angle_alpha   90.00
_cell.angle_beta   90.00
_cell.angle_gamma   90.00
#
_symmetry.space_group_name_H-M   'P 1'
#
loop_
_entity.id
_entity.type
_entity.pdbx_description
1 polymer ?
#
loop_
_entity_poly.entity_id
_entity_poly.type
_entity_poly.pdbx_seq_one_letter_code
_entity_poly.pdbx_strand_id
1 'polypeptide(L)'
;KHALWFYCLGKPHEKEETDKQHLKPSRRSDDFEIDADALYTSFREAYGIDLLQEDLHWWAFRELMLGLPDDTPFKQRVYYRTGSTEGMSAKQKKQFETRRAKYAIPERGAVDHKLTLSERDAAIKRYVADRFKEVYGKGKA
;
A
#
# COMPACT_ATOMS: atom_id res chain seq x y z
N LYS A 1 -16.41 9.31 12.42
CA LYS A 1 -15.43 9.43 13.52
C LYS A 1 -14.86 8.09 13.97
N HIS A 2 -15.67 6.99 14.01
CA HIS A 2 -15.20 5.67 14.47
C HIS A 2 -14.21 4.99 13.52
N ALA A 3 -14.35 5.13 12.22
CA ALA A 3 -13.42 4.54 11.24
C ALA A 3 -12.00 5.11 11.39
N LEU A 4 -11.86 6.43 11.52
CA LEU A 4 -10.57 7.08 11.73
C LEU A 4 -9.92 6.65 13.05
N TRP A 5 -10.71 6.52 14.12
CA TRP A 5 -10.23 6.01 15.41
C TRP A 5 -9.65 4.59 15.27
N PHE A 6 -10.32 3.73 14.51
CA PHE A 6 -9.83 2.37 14.24
C PHE A 6 -8.49 2.38 13.50
N TYR A 7 -8.36 3.20 12.44
CA TYR A 7 -7.10 3.31 11.67
C TYR A 7 -5.97 3.96 12.48
N CYS A 8 -6.28 4.79 13.46
CA CYS A 8 -5.30 5.43 14.34
C CYS A 8 -4.97 4.59 15.59
N LEU A 9 -5.27 3.29 15.61
CA LEU A 9 -4.96 2.39 16.73
C LEU A 9 -5.60 2.83 18.06
N GLY A 10 -6.78 3.46 18.02
CA GLY A 10 -7.43 4.01 19.20
C GLY A 10 -6.81 5.31 19.75
N LYS A 11 -5.75 5.82 19.14
CA LYS A 11 -5.14 7.10 19.53
C LYS A 11 -5.99 8.26 18.99
N PRO A 12 -6.12 9.37 19.75
CA PRO A 12 -6.78 10.55 19.22
C PRO A 12 -6.03 11.05 17.98
N HIS A 13 -6.77 11.38 16.93
CA HIS A 13 -6.19 11.98 15.73
C HIS A 13 -5.84 13.43 16.07
N GLU A 14 -4.60 13.71 16.45
CA GLU A 14 -4.08 15.07 16.46
C GLU A 14 -4.06 15.55 15.01
N LYS A 15 -4.82 16.60 14.74
CA LYS A 15 -4.68 17.33 13.51
C LYS A 15 -3.36 18.07 13.59
N GLU A 16 -2.29 17.48 13.08
CA GLU A 16 -1.15 18.27 12.68
C GLU A 16 -1.69 19.28 11.66
N GLU A 17 -1.67 20.55 12.03
CA GLU A 17 -1.81 21.65 11.07
C GLU A 17 -0.57 21.59 10.18
N THR A 18 -0.59 20.68 9.22
CA THR A 18 0.41 20.63 8.18
C THR A 18 0.23 21.90 7.35
N ASP A 19 1.14 22.84 7.61
CA ASP A 19 1.41 23.97 6.76
C ASP A 19 1.31 23.52 5.29
N LYS A 20 0.41 24.13 4.53
CA LYS A 20 0.12 23.79 3.13
C LYS A 20 1.26 24.22 2.20
N GLN A 21 2.50 23.92 2.58
CA GLN A 21 3.61 24.01 1.66
C GLN A 21 3.45 22.87 0.66
N HIS A 22 3.39 23.23 -0.61
CA HIS A 22 3.32 22.38 -1.81
C HIS A 22 4.03 21.04 -1.63
N LEU A 23 3.35 20.07 -1.03
CA LEU A 23 3.80 18.70 -0.93
C LEU A 23 3.82 18.14 -2.35
N LYS A 24 5.01 17.98 -2.90
CA LYS A 24 5.20 17.11 -4.07
C LYS A 24 4.48 15.80 -3.76
N PRO A 25 3.73 15.20 -4.70
CA PRO A 25 3.02 13.97 -4.43
C PRO A 25 4.01 12.97 -3.82
N SER A 26 3.75 12.60 -2.56
CA SER A 26 4.58 11.65 -1.85
C SER A 26 4.55 10.35 -2.64
N ARG A 27 5.72 9.87 -3.06
CA ARG A 27 5.83 8.54 -3.68
C ARG A 27 5.28 7.53 -2.68
N ARG A 28 4.45 6.61 -3.15
CA ARG A 28 3.94 5.53 -2.31
C ARG A 28 5.12 4.76 -1.73
N SER A 29 5.11 4.60 -0.42
CA SER A 29 6.18 3.90 0.30
C SER A 29 6.07 2.38 0.15
N ASP A 30 4.85 1.87 0.14
CA ASP A 30 4.51 0.46 0.20
C ASP A 30 3.25 0.12 -0.60
N ASP A 31 3.11 -1.13 -0.94
CA ASP A 31 1.91 -1.70 -1.56
C ASP A 31 1.80 -3.17 -1.14
N PHE A 32 0.70 -3.52 -0.47
CA PHE A 32 0.53 -4.86 0.09
C PHE A 32 0.47 -5.98 -0.97
N GLU A 33 0.02 -5.70 -2.19
CA GLU A 33 0.00 -6.70 -3.27
C GLU A 33 1.40 -6.92 -3.84
N ILE A 34 2.14 -5.83 -4.07
CA ILE A 34 3.48 -5.86 -4.68
C ILE A 34 4.54 -6.30 -3.67
N ASP A 35 4.35 -5.97 -2.40
CA ASP A 35 5.32 -6.23 -1.34
C ASP A 35 4.97 -7.44 -0.47
N ALA A 36 3.94 -8.22 -0.84
CA ALA A 36 3.47 -9.35 -0.05
C ALA A 36 4.60 -10.36 0.28
N ASP A 37 5.44 -10.68 -0.70
CA ASP A 37 6.59 -11.57 -0.55
C ASP A 37 7.64 -11.02 0.44
N ALA A 38 7.94 -9.72 0.32
CA ALA A 38 8.90 -9.07 1.20
C ALA A 38 8.37 -8.94 2.64
N LEU A 39 7.06 -8.63 2.79
CA LEU A 39 6.41 -8.61 4.09
C LEU A 39 6.44 -9.99 4.75
N TYR A 40 6.03 -11.03 4.02
CA TYR A 40 6.05 -12.39 4.52
C TYR A 40 7.45 -12.80 5.01
N THR A 41 8.47 -12.60 4.17
CA THR A 41 9.85 -12.92 4.51
C THR A 41 10.33 -12.13 5.72
N SER A 42 10.05 -10.83 5.76
CA SER A 42 10.47 -9.96 6.87
C SER A 42 9.84 -10.36 8.21
N PHE A 43 8.54 -10.71 8.22
CA PHE A 43 7.87 -11.18 9.43
C PHE A 43 8.42 -12.53 9.88
N ARG A 44 8.69 -13.41 8.93
CA ARG A 44 9.28 -14.72 9.21
C ARG A 44 10.68 -14.61 9.81
N GLU A 45 11.52 -13.75 9.26
CA GLU A 45 12.90 -13.53 9.72
C GLU A 45 12.95 -12.79 11.05
N ALA A 46 12.19 -11.70 11.20
CA ALA A 46 12.29 -10.84 12.38
C ALA A 46 11.55 -11.41 13.59
N TYR A 47 10.40 -12.04 13.38
CA TYR A 47 9.48 -12.43 14.46
C TYR A 47 9.19 -13.92 14.51
N GLY A 48 9.55 -14.68 13.49
CA GLY A 48 9.16 -16.10 13.36
C GLY A 48 7.69 -16.31 13.02
N ILE A 49 6.93 -15.24 12.75
CA ILE A 49 5.51 -15.27 12.47
C ILE A 49 5.25 -15.74 11.04
N ASP A 50 4.32 -16.69 10.88
CA ASP A 50 3.82 -17.13 9.59
C ASP A 50 2.50 -16.43 9.26
N LEU A 51 2.59 -15.37 8.46
CA LEU A 51 1.41 -14.55 8.08
C LEU A 51 0.32 -15.32 7.33
N LEU A 52 0.61 -16.53 6.84
CA LEU A 52 -0.39 -17.36 6.14
C LEU A 52 -1.12 -18.31 7.09
N GLN A 53 -0.59 -18.54 8.29
CA GLN A 53 -1.13 -19.50 9.24
C GLN A 53 -1.64 -18.85 10.52
N GLU A 54 -1.13 -17.68 10.88
CA GLU A 54 -1.48 -17.00 12.12
C GLU A 54 -2.52 -15.91 11.89
N ASP A 55 -3.60 -15.96 12.68
CA ASP A 55 -4.62 -14.92 12.73
C ASP A 55 -4.09 -13.70 13.49
N LEU A 56 -3.38 -12.83 12.79
CA LEU A 56 -2.84 -11.62 13.36
C LEU A 56 -3.85 -10.46 13.27
N HIS A 57 -4.23 -9.92 14.42
CA HIS A 57 -5.09 -8.75 14.43
C HIS A 57 -4.44 -7.58 13.70
N TRP A 58 -5.22 -6.82 12.91
CA TRP A 58 -4.74 -5.72 12.07
C TRP A 58 -3.82 -4.73 12.82
N TRP A 59 -4.14 -4.37 14.05
CA TRP A 59 -3.31 -3.43 14.82
C TRP A 59 -1.96 -4.04 15.20
N ALA A 60 -1.94 -5.31 15.58
CA ALA A 60 -0.70 -6.02 15.88
C ALA A 60 0.16 -6.13 14.62
N PHE A 61 -0.42 -6.53 13.49
CA PHE A 61 0.27 -6.56 12.20
C PHE A 61 0.90 -5.20 11.86
N ARG A 62 0.15 -4.12 12.00
CA ARG A 62 0.62 -2.78 11.67
C ARG A 62 1.78 -2.33 12.57
N GLU A 63 1.68 -2.54 13.88
CA GLU A 63 2.76 -2.18 14.83
C GLU A 63 4.03 -3.02 14.57
N LEU A 64 3.87 -4.31 14.32
CA LEU A 64 5.00 -5.19 13.97
C LEU A 64 5.64 -4.77 12.64
N MET A 65 4.85 -4.42 11.62
CA MET A 65 5.34 -3.93 10.33
C MET A 65 6.15 -2.64 10.49
N LEU A 66 5.70 -1.72 11.34
CA LEU A 66 6.43 -0.49 11.65
C LEU A 66 7.72 -0.78 12.41
N GLY A 67 7.71 -1.76 13.31
CA GLY A 67 8.84 -2.19 14.13
C GLY A 67 9.83 -3.12 13.44
N LEU A 68 9.64 -3.48 12.16
CA LEU A 68 10.59 -4.33 11.44
C LEU A 68 11.98 -3.72 11.41
N PRO A 69 13.06 -4.52 11.60
CA PRO A 69 14.43 -4.08 11.44
C PRO A 69 14.73 -3.53 10.03
N ASP A 70 15.63 -2.55 9.94
CA ASP A 70 15.90 -1.85 8.66
C ASP A 70 16.62 -2.73 7.63
N ASP A 71 17.24 -3.82 8.04
CA ASP A 71 17.90 -4.80 7.17
C ASP A 71 16.94 -5.80 6.53
N THR A 72 15.67 -5.80 6.93
CA THR A 72 14.65 -6.70 6.35
C THR A 72 14.29 -6.35 4.91
N PRO A 73 13.90 -7.33 4.08
CA PRO A 73 13.56 -7.11 2.68
C PRO A 73 12.50 -6.03 2.46
N PHE A 74 11.47 -5.98 3.30
CA PHE A 74 10.41 -4.95 3.19
C PHE A 74 10.95 -3.54 3.48
N LYS A 75 11.68 -3.36 4.58
CA LYS A 75 12.26 -2.05 4.94
C LYS A 75 13.25 -1.56 3.89
N GLN A 76 14.03 -2.45 3.31
CA GLN A 76 14.94 -2.10 2.21
C GLN A 76 14.17 -1.59 0.98
N ARG A 77 13.05 -2.23 0.60
CA ARG A 77 12.21 -1.72 -0.51
C ARG A 77 11.68 -0.31 -0.23
N VAL A 78 11.14 -0.11 0.98
CA VAL A 78 10.65 1.21 1.42
C VAL A 78 11.78 2.24 1.37
N TYR A 79 12.95 1.91 1.90
CA TYR A 79 14.13 2.79 1.90
C TYR A 79 14.53 3.23 0.49
N TYR A 80 14.62 2.31 -0.49
CA TYR A 80 14.97 2.68 -1.86
C TYR A 80 13.89 3.52 -2.55
N ARG A 81 12.62 3.38 -2.19
CA ARG A 81 11.53 4.19 -2.74
C ARG A 81 11.51 5.62 -2.20
N THR A 82 11.71 5.77 -0.91
CA THR A 82 11.51 7.04 -0.19
C THR A 82 12.82 7.76 0.14
N GLY A 83 13.94 7.06 0.21
CA GLY A 83 15.21 7.59 0.67
C GLY A 83 15.75 8.72 -0.21
N SER A 84 16.51 9.63 0.41
CA SER A 84 17.21 10.72 -0.29
C SER A 84 18.54 10.23 -0.83
N THR A 85 18.97 10.83 -1.94
CA THR A 85 20.29 10.62 -2.55
C THR A 85 21.25 11.76 -2.23
N GLU A 86 20.89 12.66 -1.33
CA GLU A 86 21.73 13.78 -0.91
C GLU A 86 23.00 13.26 -0.21
N GLY A 87 24.13 13.84 -0.52
CA GLY A 87 25.43 13.44 0.05
C GLY A 87 26.05 12.16 -0.54
N MET A 88 25.38 11.48 -1.47
CA MET A 88 25.92 10.28 -2.12
C MET A 88 26.86 10.65 -3.27
N SER A 89 27.95 9.87 -3.42
CA SER A 89 28.81 9.96 -4.60
C SER A 89 28.06 9.57 -5.89
N ALA A 90 28.54 9.99 -7.06
CA ALA A 90 27.91 9.70 -8.35
C ALA A 90 27.71 8.19 -8.59
N LYS A 91 28.67 7.36 -8.17
CA LYS A 91 28.59 5.90 -8.27
C LYS A 91 27.49 5.33 -7.36
N GLN A 92 27.45 5.79 -6.11
CA GLN A 92 26.42 5.36 -5.14
C GLN A 92 25.02 5.81 -5.58
N LYS A 93 24.89 7.03 -6.06
CA LYS A 93 23.62 7.55 -6.59
C LYS A 93 23.11 6.70 -7.75
N LYS A 94 23.97 6.33 -8.70
CA LYS A 94 23.59 5.45 -9.82
C LYS A 94 23.12 4.08 -9.34
N GLN A 95 23.81 3.49 -8.37
CA GLN A 95 23.42 2.21 -7.80
C GLN A 95 22.07 2.31 -7.04
N PHE A 96 21.89 3.39 -6.30
CA PHE A 96 20.65 3.65 -5.57
C PHE A 96 19.46 3.82 -6.53
N GLU A 97 19.61 4.61 -7.59
CA GLU A 97 18.56 4.80 -8.59
C GLU A 97 18.22 3.51 -9.36
N THR A 98 19.22 2.67 -9.63
CA THR A 98 18.99 1.35 -10.23
C THR A 98 18.11 0.47 -9.32
N ARG A 99 18.40 0.45 -8.01
CA ARG A 99 17.59 -0.29 -7.04
C ARG A 99 16.21 0.34 -6.83
N ARG A 100 16.15 1.67 -6.83
CA ARG A 100 14.87 2.40 -6.78
C ARG A 100 13.97 2.02 -7.95
N ALA A 101 14.50 2.00 -9.17
CA ALA A 101 13.76 1.60 -10.37
C ALA A 101 13.25 0.15 -10.27
N LYS A 102 14.07 -0.76 -9.73
CA LYS A 102 13.68 -2.16 -9.51
C LYS A 102 12.50 -2.33 -8.56
N TYR A 103 12.45 -1.50 -7.51
CA TYR A 103 11.41 -1.59 -6.47
C TYR A 103 10.30 -0.55 -6.65
N ALA A 104 10.31 0.22 -7.73
CA ALA A 104 9.28 1.20 -7.99
C ALA A 104 7.89 0.54 -8.02
N ILE A 105 6.96 1.15 -7.29
CA ILE A 105 5.55 0.77 -7.38
C ILE A 105 5.02 1.39 -8.68
N PRO A 106 4.50 0.58 -9.64
CA PRO A 106 3.86 1.14 -10.81
C PRO A 106 2.73 2.05 -10.36
N GLU A 107 2.63 3.22 -10.99
CA GLU A 107 1.45 4.03 -10.78
C GLU A 107 0.26 3.14 -11.11
N ARG A 108 -0.64 2.94 -10.15
CA ARG A 108 -1.94 2.34 -10.48
C ARG A 108 -2.44 3.21 -11.61
N GLY A 109 -2.52 2.62 -12.80
CA GLY A 109 -2.93 3.35 -13.99
C GLY A 109 -4.08 4.21 -13.57
N ALA A 110 -4.03 5.50 -13.83
CA ALA A 110 -4.98 6.45 -13.31
C ALA A 110 -6.36 5.88 -13.60
N VAL A 111 -6.93 5.22 -12.59
CA VAL A 111 -8.36 4.93 -12.60
C VAL A 111 -8.92 6.30 -12.82
N ASP A 112 -9.46 6.50 -13.99
CA ASP A 112 -9.76 7.80 -14.52
C ASP A 112 -10.63 8.52 -13.47
N HIS A 113 -9.99 9.28 -12.58
CA HIS A 113 -10.66 10.04 -11.53
C HIS A 113 -11.58 11.12 -12.10
N LYS A 114 -11.69 11.13 -13.43
CA LYS A 114 -12.58 11.99 -14.19
C LYS A 114 -13.94 11.38 -14.47
N LEU A 115 -14.19 10.13 -14.07
CA LEU A 115 -15.55 9.61 -14.14
C LEU A 115 -16.43 10.45 -13.20
N THR A 116 -17.40 11.10 -13.76
CA THR A 116 -18.44 11.79 -12.99
C THR A 116 -19.19 10.81 -12.11
N LEU A 117 -19.85 11.29 -11.05
CA LEU A 117 -20.65 10.43 -10.17
C LEU A 117 -21.65 9.60 -10.97
N SER A 118 -22.28 10.20 -12.01
CA SER A 118 -23.23 9.52 -12.88
C SER A 118 -22.61 8.37 -13.69
N GLU A 119 -21.37 8.52 -14.15
CA GLU A 119 -20.64 7.47 -14.87
C GLU A 119 -20.22 6.34 -13.96
N ARG A 120 -19.82 6.65 -12.70
CA ARG A 120 -19.55 5.65 -11.67
C ARG A 120 -20.80 4.84 -11.34
N ASP A 121 -21.93 5.50 -11.14
CA ASP A 121 -23.20 4.83 -10.88
C ASP A 121 -23.64 3.95 -12.04
N ALA A 122 -23.45 4.42 -13.28
CA ALA A 122 -23.72 3.62 -14.47
C ALA A 122 -22.80 2.39 -14.59
N ALA A 123 -21.52 2.53 -14.27
CA ALA A 123 -20.56 1.43 -14.25
C ALA A 123 -20.92 0.39 -13.18
N ILE A 124 -21.25 0.83 -11.96
CA ILE A 124 -21.70 -0.04 -10.87
C ILE A 124 -23.00 -0.78 -11.25
N LYS A 125 -23.99 -0.07 -11.78
CA LYS A 125 -25.26 -0.68 -12.23
C LYS A 125 -25.03 -1.75 -13.30
N ARG A 126 -24.13 -1.48 -14.25
CA ARG A 126 -23.75 -2.42 -15.30
C ARG A 126 -23.07 -3.66 -14.73
N TYR A 127 -22.10 -3.46 -13.86
CA TYR A 127 -21.41 -4.57 -13.18
C TYR A 127 -22.39 -5.44 -12.37
N VAL A 128 -23.28 -4.84 -11.60
CA VAL A 128 -24.29 -5.56 -10.83
C VAL A 128 -25.25 -6.34 -11.74
N ALA A 129 -25.70 -5.74 -12.83
CA ALA A 129 -26.60 -6.39 -13.80
C ALA A 129 -25.91 -7.59 -14.48
N ASP A 130 -24.64 -7.46 -14.87
CA ASP A 130 -23.88 -8.54 -15.49
C ASP A 130 -23.63 -9.67 -14.51
N ARG A 131 -23.32 -9.34 -13.27
CA ARG A 131 -23.14 -10.33 -12.18
C ARG A 131 -24.45 -11.06 -11.87
N PHE A 132 -25.58 -10.35 -11.88
CA PHE A 132 -26.90 -10.93 -11.68
C PHE A 132 -27.26 -11.92 -12.80
N LYS A 133 -26.98 -11.57 -14.05
CA LYS A 133 -27.16 -12.47 -15.20
C LYS A 133 -26.27 -13.71 -15.10
N GLU A 134 -25.03 -13.55 -14.66
CA GLU A 134 -24.08 -14.66 -14.51
C GLU A 134 -24.55 -15.66 -13.45
N VAL A 135 -25.05 -15.15 -12.32
CA VAL A 135 -25.50 -15.98 -11.18
C VAL A 135 -26.87 -16.59 -11.41
N TYR A 136 -27.81 -15.81 -11.94
CA TYR A 136 -29.22 -16.21 -12.05
C TYR A 136 -29.65 -16.52 -13.50
N GLY A 137 -28.89 -16.13 -14.50
CA GLY A 137 -29.21 -16.39 -15.92
C GLY A 137 -28.95 -17.82 -16.36
N LYS A 138 -28.21 -18.64 -15.60
CA LYS A 138 -27.95 -20.05 -15.90
C LYS A 138 -29.04 -21.02 -15.41
N GLY A 139 -30.16 -20.51 -14.94
CA GLY A 139 -31.22 -21.31 -14.32
C GLY A 139 -32.42 -21.63 -15.22
N LYS A 140 -32.35 -21.48 -16.56
CA LYS A 140 -33.40 -21.91 -17.51
C LYS A 140 -32.75 -22.51 -18.76
N ALA A 141 -32.39 -23.74 -18.65
CA ALA A 141 -32.29 -24.69 -19.77
C ALA A 141 -32.81 -26.03 -19.30
#